data_969ea9954a7db64d53eafbf037ce5396
#
_entry.id   969ea9954a7db64d53eafbf037ce5396
#
_cell.length_a   1.000
_cell.length_b   1.000
_cell.length_c   1.000
_cell.angle_alpha   90.00
_cell.angle_beta   90.00
_cell.angle_gamma   90.00
#
_symmetry.space_group_name_H-M   'P 1'
#
loop_
_entity.id
_entity.type
_entity.pdbx_description
1 polymer ?
#
loop_
_entity_poly.entity_id
_entity_poly.type
_entity_poly.pdbx_seq_one_letter_code
_entity_poly.pdbx_strand_id
1 'polypeptide(L)'
;MIRAAAALPRPIHVEAAPEYQATTVQACGLFPFTAGSGSPTVGVPFGRHMMWGETVCMDPFAWLDAGLTTNRGVFFLGQPGTGKSSGGKRICRGCMAFGVTPLFLGDAKPDYTAVVKSAGGQVIRIGRGLDRINPLDAGPLGAALNRMSGAAAERVRVELRGRRINATLALCALVRTNAPMTNGEETIVGAAVDLLAGRMKAGVDPTIPDVLRVIREAPDRLVSAMEVETIEEYRAETRQLRQTLRMLCDGSLRGVFDGPTSTPIDLDAPAI
;
A
#
# COMPACT_ATOMS: atom_id res chain seq x y z
N MET A 1 8.81 31.62 12.98
CA MET A 1 9.56 30.37 12.71
C MET A 1 9.86 30.33 11.21
N ILE A 2 11.12 30.55 10.86
CA ILE A 2 11.59 30.55 9.46
C ILE A 2 11.78 29.09 9.08
N ARG A 3 10.97 28.59 8.14
CA ARG A 3 11.20 27.29 7.52
C ARG A 3 12.53 27.37 6.77
N ALA A 4 13.48 26.54 7.16
CA ALA A 4 14.71 26.37 6.41
C ALA A 4 14.34 25.94 4.98
N ALA A 5 14.71 26.74 3.99
CA ALA A 5 14.57 26.41 2.58
C ALA A 5 15.33 25.09 2.33
N ALA A 6 14.63 24.11 1.80
CA ALA A 6 15.25 22.87 1.33
C ALA A 6 16.37 23.25 0.37
N ALA A 7 17.58 22.79 0.67
CA ALA A 7 18.74 23.02 -0.20
C ALA A 7 18.43 22.45 -1.57
N LEU A 8 18.49 23.29 -2.61
CA LEU A 8 18.34 22.86 -3.99
C LEU A 8 19.33 21.70 -4.25
N PRO A 9 18.88 20.65 -4.94
CA PRO A 9 19.76 19.55 -5.28
C PRO A 9 20.96 20.09 -6.05
N ARG A 10 22.18 19.71 -5.63
CA ARG A 10 23.40 20.07 -6.35
C ARG A 10 23.26 19.60 -7.80
N PRO A 11 23.65 20.42 -8.79
CA PRO A 11 23.63 20.02 -10.18
C PRO A 11 24.44 18.72 -10.35
N ILE A 12 23.80 17.71 -10.92
CA ILE A 12 24.47 16.44 -11.24
C ILE A 12 25.49 16.79 -12.32
N HIS A 13 26.78 16.65 -12.00
CA HIS A 13 27.81 16.76 -13.00
C HIS A 13 27.69 15.55 -13.95
N VAL A 14 27.19 15.81 -15.14
CA VAL A 14 27.13 14.79 -16.20
C VAL A 14 28.49 14.87 -16.90
N GLU A 15 29.31 13.83 -16.74
CA GLU A 15 30.55 13.72 -17.51
C GLU A 15 30.21 13.73 -18.99
N ALA A 16 31.03 14.45 -19.78
CA ALA A 16 30.88 14.44 -21.22
C ALA A 16 31.08 13.01 -21.78
N ALA A 17 30.44 12.71 -22.89
CA ALA A 17 30.65 11.44 -23.58
C ALA A 17 32.14 11.29 -23.95
N PRO A 18 32.70 10.07 -23.91
CA PRO A 18 34.09 9.87 -24.29
C PRO A 18 34.33 10.36 -25.72
N GLU A 19 35.31 11.23 -25.87
CA GLU A 19 35.73 11.72 -27.18
C GLU A 19 36.64 10.70 -27.85
N TYR A 20 36.27 10.31 -29.07
CA TYR A 20 37.09 9.46 -29.92
C TYR A 20 37.76 10.32 -30.97
N GLN A 21 39.07 10.31 -31.02
CA GLN A 21 39.85 10.98 -32.06
C GLN A 21 40.15 9.96 -33.16
N ALA A 22 39.84 10.33 -34.38
CA ALA A 22 40.13 9.53 -35.55
C ALA A 22 40.63 10.44 -36.70
N THR A 23 41.50 9.93 -37.53
CA THR A 23 41.91 10.63 -38.76
C THR A 23 40.78 10.55 -39.79
N THR A 24 40.74 11.47 -40.76
CA THR A 24 39.77 11.47 -41.85
C THR A 24 39.72 10.16 -42.63
N VAL A 25 40.85 9.45 -42.71
CA VAL A 25 40.95 8.13 -43.37
C VAL A 25 40.31 7.05 -42.51
N GLN A 26 40.45 7.12 -41.18
CA GLN A 26 39.79 6.17 -40.24
C GLN A 26 38.30 6.44 -40.11
N ALA A 27 37.87 7.69 -40.27
CA ALA A 27 36.47 8.07 -40.23
C ALA A 27 35.77 7.94 -41.61
N CYS A 28 36.52 7.61 -42.64
CA CYS A 28 35.99 7.41 -44.00
C CYS A 28 35.07 6.19 -44.03
N GLY A 29 33.77 6.45 -44.28
CA GLY A 29 32.71 5.44 -44.23
C GLY A 29 31.85 5.43 -42.96
N LEU A 30 32.18 6.22 -41.95
CA LEU A 30 31.26 6.51 -40.84
C LEU A 30 30.20 7.49 -41.33
N PHE A 31 28.95 7.06 -41.30
CA PHE A 31 27.84 7.93 -41.62
C PHE A 31 27.58 8.87 -40.42
N PRO A 32 27.92 10.19 -40.53
CA PRO A 32 27.88 11.09 -39.36
C PRO A 32 26.45 11.52 -38.96
N PHE A 33 25.48 11.17 -39.76
CA PHE A 33 24.08 11.62 -39.55
C PHE A 33 23.18 10.51 -38.95
N THR A 34 23.74 9.57 -38.19
CA THR A 34 22.96 8.62 -37.45
C THR A 34 22.34 9.30 -36.23
N ALA A 35 21.06 9.58 -36.30
CA ALA A 35 20.28 9.94 -35.13
C ALA A 35 19.68 8.66 -34.55
N GLY A 36 20.11 8.26 -33.36
CA GLY A 36 19.38 7.27 -32.57
C GLY A 36 18.12 7.91 -31.98
N SER A 37 17.07 7.12 -31.75
CA SER A 37 15.98 7.54 -30.90
C SER A 37 16.55 7.66 -29.48
N GLY A 38 16.80 8.86 -29.02
CA GLY A 38 17.28 9.13 -27.67
C GLY A 38 16.31 8.61 -26.61
N SER A 39 16.83 8.34 -25.42
CA SER A 39 15.98 8.01 -24.27
C SER A 39 15.19 9.25 -23.88
N PRO A 40 13.89 9.11 -23.54
CA PRO A 40 13.09 10.24 -23.07
C PRO A 40 13.75 10.88 -21.83
N THR A 41 13.99 12.20 -21.89
CA THR A 41 14.55 12.98 -20.77
C THR A 41 13.45 13.52 -19.86
N VAL A 42 12.40 12.71 -19.61
CA VAL A 42 11.23 13.07 -18.83
C VAL A 42 11.26 12.35 -17.49
N GLY A 43 11.19 13.11 -16.40
CA GLY A 43 11.10 12.60 -15.04
C GLY A 43 12.45 12.42 -14.35
N VAL A 44 12.53 11.42 -13.47
CA VAL A 44 13.70 11.18 -12.60
C VAL A 44 14.91 10.69 -13.38
N PRO A 45 16.06 11.37 -13.28
CA PRO A 45 17.32 10.87 -13.85
C PRO A 45 17.74 9.57 -13.15
N PHE A 46 17.79 8.49 -13.91
CA PHE A 46 18.14 7.17 -13.41
C PHE A 46 19.64 6.87 -13.55
N GLY A 47 20.21 7.14 -14.73
CA GLY A 47 21.61 6.88 -15.04
C GLY A 47 22.01 7.39 -16.41
N ARG A 48 23.15 6.91 -16.91
CA ARG A 48 23.63 7.17 -18.26
C ARG A 48 23.44 5.94 -19.15
N HIS A 49 23.05 6.17 -20.38
CA HIS A 49 23.06 5.13 -21.41
C HIS A 49 24.50 4.72 -21.73
N MET A 50 24.82 3.42 -21.62
CA MET A 50 26.21 2.97 -21.70
C MET A 50 26.84 3.17 -23.08
N MET A 51 26.06 3.11 -24.16
CA MET A 51 26.57 3.27 -25.52
C MET A 51 26.57 4.72 -26.00
N TRP A 52 25.51 5.47 -25.69
CA TRP A 52 25.27 6.81 -26.23
C TRP A 52 25.65 7.93 -25.24
N GLY A 53 25.90 7.58 -23.98
CA GLY A 53 26.27 8.55 -22.95
C GLY A 53 25.17 9.53 -22.53
N GLU A 54 24.00 9.44 -23.10
CA GLU A 54 22.84 10.29 -22.78
C GLU A 54 22.24 9.96 -21.41
N THR A 55 21.53 10.91 -20.81
CA THR A 55 20.81 10.68 -19.55
C THR A 55 19.57 9.82 -19.81
N VAL A 56 19.46 8.73 -19.07
CA VAL A 56 18.26 7.90 -19.02
C VAL A 56 17.42 8.33 -17.83
N CYS A 57 16.18 8.73 -18.07
CA CYS A 57 15.20 9.03 -17.05
C CYS A 57 14.24 7.85 -16.87
N MET A 58 13.80 7.60 -15.64
CA MET A 58 12.86 6.54 -15.32
C MET A 58 11.88 7.02 -14.26
N ASP A 59 10.69 7.42 -14.72
CA ASP A 59 9.64 7.96 -13.88
C ASP A 59 8.29 7.55 -14.46
N PRO A 60 7.62 6.54 -13.87
CA PRO A 60 6.37 6.03 -14.40
C PRO A 60 5.22 7.05 -14.34
N PHE A 61 5.28 8.04 -13.44
CA PHE A 61 4.28 9.11 -13.35
C PHE A 61 4.47 10.13 -14.47
N ALA A 62 5.66 10.68 -14.58
CA ALA A 62 5.98 11.65 -15.62
C ALA A 62 5.85 11.06 -17.02
N TRP A 63 6.16 9.77 -17.21
CA TRP A 63 6.00 9.09 -18.51
C TRP A 63 4.53 8.93 -18.90
N LEU A 64 3.65 8.64 -17.94
CA LEU A 64 2.22 8.59 -18.22
C LEU A 64 1.68 9.97 -18.59
N ASP A 65 2.06 11.00 -17.83
CA ASP A 65 1.62 12.38 -18.07
C ASP A 65 2.15 12.93 -19.41
N ALA A 66 3.32 12.48 -19.85
CA ALA A 66 3.90 12.79 -21.17
C ALA A 66 3.36 11.89 -22.30
N GLY A 67 2.43 10.96 -22.04
CA GLY A 67 1.89 10.04 -23.04
C GLY A 67 2.86 8.98 -23.56
N LEU A 68 3.99 8.77 -22.89
CA LEU A 68 5.00 7.76 -23.27
C LEU A 68 4.59 6.35 -22.87
N THR A 69 3.75 6.20 -21.86
CA THR A 69 3.19 4.93 -21.39
C THR A 69 1.70 5.08 -21.11
N THR A 70 1.00 3.96 -21.11
CA THR A 70 -0.44 3.90 -20.76
C THR A 70 -0.69 3.43 -19.32
N ASN A 71 0.36 3.02 -18.62
CA ASN A 71 0.28 2.49 -17.26
C ASN A 71 1.51 2.92 -16.45
N ARG A 72 1.32 3.16 -15.15
CA ARG A 72 2.38 3.52 -14.19
C ARG A 72 3.09 2.31 -13.59
N GLY A 73 2.66 1.08 -13.92
CA GLY A 73 3.25 -0.14 -13.37
C GLY A 73 4.68 -0.34 -13.85
N VAL A 74 5.58 -0.65 -12.93
CA VAL A 74 6.99 -1.00 -13.22
C VAL A 74 7.28 -2.36 -12.63
N PHE A 75 7.85 -3.25 -13.45
CA PHE A 75 8.26 -4.57 -13.01
C PHE A 75 9.77 -4.74 -13.15
N PHE A 76 10.44 -5.10 -12.05
CA PHE A 76 11.87 -5.34 -12.01
C PHE A 76 12.17 -6.85 -12.06
N LEU A 77 12.77 -7.31 -13.14
CA LEU A 77 13.21 -8.69 -13.30
C LEU A 77 14.74 -8.77 -13.35
N GLY A 78 15.30 -9.75 -12.70
CA GLY A 78 16.75 -10.00 -12.73
C GLY A 78 17.19 -11.00 -11.68
N GLN A 79 18.41 -11.50 -11.79
CA GLN A 79 19.00 -12.42 -10.84
C GLN A 79 19.27 -11.73 -9.48
N PRO A 80 19.44 -12.48 -8.37
CA PRO A 80 19.92 -11.93 -7.12
C PRO A 80 21.24 -11.17 -7.31
N GLY A 81 21.39 -10.01 -6.65
CA GLY A 81 22.61 -9.19 -6.73
C GLY A 81 22.70 -8.24 -7.94
N THR A 82 21.78 -8.27 -8.89
CA THR A 82 21.83 -7.42 -10.11
C THR A 82 21.33 -5.98 -9.91
N GLY A 83 21.07 -5.55 -8.68
CA GLY A 83 20.73 -4.17 -8.39
C GLY A 83 19.24 -3.82 -8.48
N LYS A 84 18.31 -4.81 -8.52
CA LYS A 84 16.85 -4.55 -8.56
C LYS A 84 16.37 -3.61 -7.45
N SER A 85 16.70 -3.92 -6.20
CA SER A 85 16.34 -3.07 -5.05
C SER A 85 17.01 -1.71 -5.11
N SER A 86 18.24 -1.61 -5.63
CA SER A 86 18.93 -0.34 -5.82
C SER A 86 18.25 0.52 -6.88
N GLY A 87 17.80 -0.10 -7.98
CA GLY A 87 17.00 0.57 -9.02
C GLY A 87 15.68 1.11 -8.46
N GLY A 88 14.91 0.27 -7.73
CA GLY A 88 13.68 0.70 -7.07
C GLY A 88 13.93 1.86 -6.09
N LYS A 89 14.94 1.76 -5.23
CA LYS A 89 15.32 2.85 -4.30
C LYS A 89 15.69 4.14 -5.03
N ARG A 90 16.39 4.05 -6.17
CA ARG A 90 16.76 5.22 -6.98
C ARG A 90 15.53 5.93 -7.53
N ILE A 91 14.57 5.18 -8.09
CA ILE A 91 13.31 5.74 -8.60
C ILE A 91 12.52 6.38 -7.45
N CYS A 92 12.31 5.66 -6.33
CA CYS A 92 11.57 6.18 -5.20
C CYS A 92 12.17 7.49 -4.66
N ARG A 93 13.50 7.53 -4.47
CA ARG A 93 14.18 8.77 -4.04
C ARG A 93 14.03 9.92 -5.03
N GLY A 94 14.06 9.60 -6.32
CA GLY A 94 13.81 10.61 -7.34
C GLY A 94 12.37 11.13 -7.30
N CYS A 95 11.39 10.24 -7.24
CA CYS A 95 9.98 10.61 -7.15
C CYS A 95 9.68 11.44 -5.89
N MET A 96 10.35 11.15 -4.75
CA MET A 96 10.23 11.96 -3.53
C MET A 96 10.67 13.42 -3.77
N ALA A 97 11.70 13.66 -4.58
CA ALA A 97 12.13 15.01 -4.93
C ALA A 97 11.07 15.78 -5.74
N PHE A 98 10.15 15.07 -6.39
CA PHE A 98 8.99 15.63 -7.11
C PHE A 98 7.69 15.60 -6.29
N GLY A 99 7.77 15.38 -4.98
CA GLY A 99 6.62 15.43 -4.07
C GLY A 99 5.77 14.16 -4.03
N VAL A 100 6.25 13.04 -4.56
CA VAL A 100 5.58 11.74 -4.48
C VAL A 100 6.00 11.03 -3.19
N THR A 101 5.04 10.66 -2.35
CA THR A 101 5.29 9.89 -1.13
C THR A 101 5.29 8.39 -1.44
N PRO A 102 6.43 7.70 -1.39
CA PRO A 102 6.50 6.26 -1.58
C PRO A 102 5.98 5.53 -0.35
N LEU A 103 5.16 4.51 -0.59
CA LEU A 103 4.69 3.55 0.40
C LEU A 103 5.29 2.17 0.09
N PHE A 104 6.16 1.68 0.97
CA PHE A 104 6.81 0.37 0.82
C PHE A 104 6.00 -0.69 1.56
N LEU A 105 5.28 -1.52 0.82
CA LEU A 105 4.46 -2.60 1.37
C LEU A 105 5.23 -3.92 1.38
N GLY A 106 5.23 -4.60 2.53
CA GLY A 106 5.74 -5.96 2.64
C GLY A 106 7.27 -6.09 2.52
N ASP A 107 8.03 -5.13 3.07
CA ASP A 107 9.51 -5.19 3.16
C ASP A 107 9.97 -6.24 4.19
N ALA A 108 9.73 -7.53 3.89
CA ALA A 108 10.06 -8.65 4.76
C ALA A 108 11.57 -8.75 5.06
N LYS A 109 12.40 -8.31 4.12
CA LYS A 109 13.83 -8.12 4.30
C LYS A 109 14.10 -6.61 4.27
N PRO A 110 14.41 -5.96 5.40
CA PRO A 110 14.34 -4.49 5.55
C PRO A 110 15.32 -3.71 4.65
N ASP A 111 15.17 -3.91 3.34
CA ASP A 111 15.99 -3.28 2.31
C ASP A 111 15.69 -1.79 2.15
N TYR A 112 14.46 -1.35 2.38
CA TYR A 112 14.00 0.03 2.16
C TYR A 112 14.01 0.88 3.43
N THR A 113 14.09 0.29 4.59
CA THR A 113 14.08 0.99 5.90
C THR A 113 15.11 2.12 5.98
N ALA A 114 16.33 1.92 5.44
CA ALA A 114 17.35 2.96 5.45
C ALA A 114 16.98 4.17 4.58
N VAL A 115 16.32 3.94 3.45
CA VAL A 115 15.85 5.01 2.54
C VAL A 115 14.76 5.83 3.24
N VAL A 116 13.77 5.15 3.83
CA VAL A 116 12.66 5.80 4.56
C VAL A 116 13.20 6.65 5.71
N LYS A 117 14.07 6.10 6.56
CA LYS A 117 14.68 6.83 7.67
C LYS A 117 15.52 8.02 7.22
N SER A 118 16.30 7.88 6.13
CA SER A 118 17.11 8.98 5.59
C SER A 118 16.28 10.15 5.06
N ALA A 119 15.03 9.88 4.71
CA ALA A 119 14.09 10.89 4.26
C ALA A 119 13.29 11.52 5.42
N GLY A 120 13.44 11.04 6.65
CA GLY A 120 12.62 11.44 7.79
C GLY A 120 11.23 10.80 7.78
N GLY A 121 11.06 9.69 7.06
CA GLY A 121 9.80 8.97 6.92
C GLY A 121 9.47 8.05 8.09
N GLN A 122 8.27 7.49 8.06
CA GLN A 122 7.74 6.59 9.08
C GLN A 122 8.06 5.13 8.74
N VAL A 123 8.46 4.34 9.74
CA VAL A 123 8.66 2.89 9.61
C VAL A 123 7.76 2.18 10.61
N ILE A 124 6.82 1.38 10.10
CA ILE A 124 5.89 0.57 10.90
C ILE A 124 6.36 -0.88 10.83
N ARG A 125 6.56 -1.52 11.99
CA ARG A 125 7.03 -2.90 12.08
C ARG A 125 5.92 -3.80 12.56
N ILE A 126 5.28 -4.49 11.64
CA ILE A 126 4.14 -5.36 11.93
C ILE A 126 4.63 -6.75 12.34
N GLY A 127 4.14 -7.25 13.47
CA GLY A 127 4.50 -8.60 13.94
C GLY A 127 4.14 -8.84 15.39
N ARG A 128 4.45 -10.05 15.87
CA ARG A 128 4.22 -10.41 17.27
C ARG A 128 5.11 -9.59 18.20
N GLY A 129 4.48 -8.87 19.14
CA GLY A 129 5.21 -7.98 20.06
C GLY A 129 5.74 -6.69 19.42
N LEU A 130 5.33 -6.42 18.20
CA LEU A 130 5.62 -5.20 17.46
C LEU A 130 4.33 -4.39 17.26
N ASP A 131 4.30 -3.55 16.20
CA ASP A 131 3.12 -2.77 15.87
C ASP A 131 1.94 -3.65 15.44
N ARG A 132 0.73 -3.23 15.83
CA ARG A 132 -0.53 -3.83 15.40
C ARG A 132 -1.19 -2.94 14.37
N ILE A 133 -1.92 -3.56 13.46
CA ILE A 133 -2.80 -2.88 12.52
C ILE A 133 -4.23 -3.38 12.73
N ASN A 134 -5.14 -2.46 12.97
CA ASN A 134 -6.56 -2.75 12.95
C ASN A 134 -7.08 -2.64 11.50
N PRO A 135 -7.48 -3.75 10.87
CA PRO A 135 -7.99 -3.72 9.49
C PRO A 135 -9.31 -2.97 9.36
N LEU A 136 -10.00 -2.74 10.49
CA LEU A 136 -11.29 -2.05 10.56
C LEU A 136 -11.16 -0.58 10.96
N ASP A 137 -9.93 -0.09 11.11
CA ASP A 137 -9.63 1.29 11.42
C ASP A 137 -10.17 2.23 10.34
N ALA A 138 -10.84 3.30 10.74
CA ALA A 138 -11.32 4.31 9.82
C ALA A 138 -10.18 5.15 9.21
N GLY A 139 -9.03 5.20 9.87
CA GLY A 139 -7.88 5.96 9.44
C GLY A 139 -8.23 7.43 9.13
N PRO A 140 -7.68 7.99 8.04
CA PRO A 140 -7.97 9.37 7.63
C PRO A 140 -9.46 9.64 7.34
N LEU A 141 -10.22 8.61 6.92
CA LEU A 141 -11.66 8.76 6.67
C LEU A 141 -12.42 9.04 7.97
N GLY A 142 -11.99 8.49 9.10
CA GLY A 142 -12.59 8.76 10.41
C GLY A 142 -12.43 10.23 10.81
N ALA A 143 -11.24 10.79 10.60
CA ALA A 143 -10.98 12.22 10.84
C ALA A 143 -11.80 13.12 9.90
N ALA A 144 -11.95 12.71 8.64
CA ALA A 144 -12.79 13.42 7.66
C ALA A 144 -14.26 13.36 8.06
N LEU A 145 -14.75 12.19 8.48
CA LEU A 145 -16.14 11.98 8.90
C LEU A 145 -16.56 12.90 10.06
N ASN A 146 -15.65 13.13 11.01
CA ASN A 146 -15.91 14.03 12.15
C ASN A 146 -16.08 15.51 11.74
N ARG A 147 -15.66 15.88 10.54
CA ARG A 147 -15.76 17.25 9.99
C ARG A 147 -16.89 17.41 8.98
N MET A 148 -17.50 16.32 8.56
CA MET A 148 -18.55 16.29 7.53
C MET A 148 -19.93 16.10 8.16
N SER A 149 -20.98 16.57 7.45
CA SER A 149 -22.37 16.38 7.81
C SER A 149 -23.23 16.13 6.56
N GLY A 150 -24.46 15.66 6.78
CA GLY A 150 -25.42 15.44 5.70
C GLY A 150 -25.01 14.34 4.71
N ALA A 151 -25.36 14.50 3.43
CA ALA A 151 -25.16 13.48 2.39
C ALA A 151 -23.67 13.14 2.13
N ALA A 152 -22.75 14.07 2.39
CA ALA A 152 -21.32 13.80 2.25
C ALA A 152 -20.82 12.84 3.34
N ALA A 153 -21.22 13.06 4.58
CA ALA A 153 -20.89 12.16 5.69
C ALA A 153 -21.48 10.76 5.48
N GLU A 154 -22.68 10.68 4.91
CA GLU A 154 -23.32 9.38 4.64
C GLU A 154 -22.56 8.57 3.58
N ARG A 155 -22.10 9.22 2.52
CA ARG A 155 -21.24 8.57 1.50
C ARG A 155 -19.96 7.99 2.12
N VAL A 156 -19.32 8.74 3.01
CA VAL A 156 -18.08 8.29 3.69
C VAL A 156 -18.39 7.13 4.63
N ARG A 157 -19.57 7.11 5.32
CA ARG A 157 -19.98 5.96 6.14
C ARG A 157 -20.19 4.70 5.32
N VAL A 158 -20.86 4.82 4.17
CA VAL A 158 -21.05 3.69 3.24
C VAL A 158 -19.72 3.15 2.74
N GLU A 159 -18.80 4.03 2.34
CA GLU A 159 -17.46 3.64 1.92
C GLU A 159 -16.69 2.93 3.05
N LEU A 160 -16.69 3.49 4.25
CA LEU A 160 -16.03 2.92 5.41
C LEU A 160 -16.61 1.55 5.78
N ARG A 161 -17.95 1.43 5.72
CA ARG A 161 -18.63 0.14 5.89
C ARG A 161 -18.14 -0.90 4.90
N GLY A 162 -18.12 -0.56 3.61
CA GLY A 162 -17.65 -1.46 2.55
C GLY A 162 -16.18 -1.89 2.77
N ARG A 163 -15.31 -0.96 3.13
CA ARG A 163 -13.91 -1.25 3.46
C ARG A 163 -13.76 -2.22 4.62
N ARG A 164 -14.49 -2.03 5.70
CA ARG A 164 -14.47 -2.91 6.88
C ARG A 164 -14.92 -4.32 6.57
N ILE A 165 -15.99 -4.46 5.80
CA ILE A 165 -16.50 -5.77 5.35
C ILE A 165 -15.43 -6.43 4.46
N ASN A 166 -14.97 -5.75 3.42
CA ASN A 166 -13.98 -6.29 2.49
C ASN A 166 -12.65 -6.66 3.19
N ALA A 167 -12.18 -5.85 4.13
CA ALA A 167 -10.98 -6.15 4.91
C ALA A 167 -11.14 -7.43 5.75
N THR A 168 -12.30 -7.59 6.41
CA THR A 168 -12.60 -8.80 7.18
C THR A 168 -12.65 -10.04 6.29
N LEU A 169 -13.36 -9.95 5.16
CA LEU A 169 -13.48 -11.06 4.20
C LEU A 169 -12.13 -11.42 3.58
N ALA A 170 -11.33 -10.43 3.18
CA ALA A 170 -10.00 -10.64 2.63
C ALA A 170 -9.06 -11.34 3.62
N LEU A 171 -9.07 -10.94 4.89
CA LEU A 171 -8.29 -11.61 5.93
C LEU A 171 -8.76 -13.05 6.17
N CYS A 172 -10.08 -13.30 6.18
CA CYS A 172 -10.62 -14.64 6.27
C CYS A 172 -10.19 -15.50 5.07
N ALA A 173 -10.23 -14.95 3.86
CA ALA A 173 -9.80 -15.65 2.65
C ALA A 173 -8.29 -16.00 2.68
N LEU A 174 -7.45 -15.10 3.19
CA LEU A 174 -6.01 -15.35 3.34
C LEU A 174 -5.69 -16.50 4.31
N VAL A 175 -6.48 -16.66 5.37
CA VAL A 175 -6.30 -17.73 6.35
C VAL A 175 -6.86 -19.07 5.83
N ARG A 176 -7.89 -19.02 4.99
CA ARG A 176 -8.53 -20.19 4.39
C ARG A 176 -7.85 -20.57 3.09
N THR A 177 -6.93 -21.50 3.11
CA THR A 177 -6.17 -21.88 1.92
C THR A 177 -7.03 -22.57 0.85
N ASN A 178 -8.10 -23.30 1.23
CA ASN A 178 -8.87 -24.16 0.34
C ASN A 178 -10.40 -24.10 0.51
N ALA A 179 -10.92 -23.12 1.25
CA ALA A 179 -12.35 -23.01 1.50
C ALA A 179 -12.80 -21.55 1.27
N PRO A 180 -13.51 -21.27 0.15
CA PRO A 180 -14.05 -19.95 -0.10
C PRO A 180 -15.05 -19.55 1.00
N MET A 181 -15.27 -18.25 1.16
CA MET A 181 -16.37 -17.74 2.00
C MET A 181 -17.71 -18.08 1.38
N THR A 182 -18.67 -18.45 2.20
CA THR A 182 -20.05 -18.66 1.75
C THR A 182 -20.83 -17.34 1.78
N ASN A 183 -21.90 -17.24 0.99
CA ASN A 183 -22.77 -16.06 0.98
C ASN A 183 -23.35 -15.77 2.38
N GLY A 184 -23.69 -16.81 3.14
CA GLY A 184 -24.16 -16.67 4.52
C GLY A 184 -23.10 -16.07 5.44
N GLU A 185 -21.84 -16.49 5.31
CA GLU A 185 -20.74 -15.93 6.08
C GLU A 185 -20.45 -14.47 5.73
N GLU A 186 -20.55 -14.10 4.45
CA GLU A 186 -20.41 -12.70 4.01
C GLU A 186 -21.55 -11.83 4.58
N THR A 187 -22.78 -12.33 4.53
CA THR A 187 -23.95 -11.66 5.11
C THR A 187 -23.76 -11.41 6.60
N ILE A 188 -23.29 -12.41 7.35
CA ILE A 188 -23.04 -12.30 8.79
C ILE A 188 -21.92 -11.31 9.12
N VAL A 189 -20.83 -11.29 8.35
CA VAL A 189 -19.76 -10.29 8.52
C VAL A 189 -20.34 -8.88 8.31
N GLY A 190 -21.14 -8.68 7.26
CA GLY A 190 -21.81 -7.40 7.01
C GLY A 190 -22.73 -6.97 8.17
N ALA A 191 -23.59 -7.86 8.64
CA ALA A 191 -24.48 -7.60 9.76
C ALA A 191 -23.73 -7.33 11.07
N ALA A 192 -22.63 -8.03 11.33
CA ALA A 192 -21.80 -7.82 12.52
C ALA A 192 -21.10 -6.45 12.48
N VAL A 193 -20.56 -6.04 11.33
CA VAL A 193 -19.95 -4.71 11.14
C VAL A 193 -20.98 -3.61 11.34
N ASP A 194 -22.20 -3.76 10.82
CA ASP A 194 -23.29 -2.79 11.00
C ASP A 194 -23.73 -2.68 12.47
N LEU A 195 -23.83 -3.79 13.16
CA LEU A 195 -24.20 -3.80 14.57
C LEU A 195 -23.13 -3.13 15.43
N LEU A 196 -21.84 -3.39 15.13
CA LEU A 196 -20.73 -2.76 15.83
C LEU A 196 -20.68 -1.26 15.56
N ALA A 197 -20.91 -0.82 14.34
CA ALA A 197 -20.96 0.62 14.01
C ALA A 197 -22.02 1.38 14.83
N GLY A 198 -23.14 0.72 15.16
CA GLY A 198 -24.17 1.30 16.03
C GLY A 198 -23.87 1.22 17.53
N ARG A 199 -23.03 0.29 17.96
CA ARG A 199 -22.71 0.08 19.40
C ARG A 199 -21.46 0.81 19.87
N MET A 200 -20.54 1.13 18.94
CA MET A 200 -19.27 1.79 19.29
C MET A 200 -19.47 3.28 19.59
N LYS A 201 -18.68 3.80 20.52
CA LYS A 201 -18.63 5.23 20.78
C LYS A 201 -18.01 5.95 19.58
N ALA A 202 -18.40 7.20 19.38
CA ALA A 202 -17.81 8.03 18.33
C ALA A 202 -16.26 8.08 18.47
N GLY A 203 -15.56 7.83 17.39
CA GLY A 203 -14.09 7.82 17.37
C GLY A 203 -13.42 6.52 17.84
N VAL A 204 -14.21 5.48 18.14
CA VAL A 204 -13.67 4.14 18.45
C VAL A 204 -14.00 3.20 17.30
N ASP A 205 -12.98 2.64 16.69
CA ASP A 205 -13.12 1.68 15.61
C ASP A 205 -13.27 0.25 16.14
N PRO A 206 -14.16 -0.55 15.55
CA PRO A 206 -14.27 -1.97 15.88
C PRO A 206 -12.99 -2.71 15.49
N THR A 207 -12.76 -3.84 16.15
CA THR A 207 -11.62 -4.72 15.91
C THR A 207 -12.09 -6.12 15.46
N ILE A 208 -11.19 -6.94 14.91
CA ILE A 208 -11.53 -8.34 14.56
C ILE A 208 -12.04 -9.14 15.78
N PRO A 209 -11.45 -9.02 16.99
CA PRO A 209 -12.03 -9.61 18.19
C PRO A 209 -13.47 -9.17 18.49
N ASP A 210 -13.83 -7.90 18.21
CA ASP A 210 -15.21 -7.44 18.41
C ASP A 210 -16.17 -8.10 17.43
N VAL A 211 -15.77 -8.25 16.15
CA VAL A 211 -16.55 -8.98 15.16
C VAL A 211 -16.77 -10.43 15.60
N LEU A 212 -15.69 -11.10 16.02
CA LEU A 212 -15.79 -12.47 16.54
C LEU A 212 -16.72 -12.58 17.75
N ARG A 213 -16.63 -11.63 18.68
CA ARG A 213 -17.47 -11.59 19.89
C ARG A 213 -18.95 -11.46 19.53
N VAL A 214 -19.30 -10.51 18.67
CA VAL A 214 -20.69 -10.28 18.25
C VAL A 214 -21.25 -11.49 17.51
N ILE A 215 -20.49 -12.14 16.64
CA ILE A 215 -20.93 -13.37 15.96
C ILE A 215 -21.15 -14.52 16.97
N ARG A 216 -20.34 -14.59 18.04
CA ARG A 216 -20.54 -15.58 19.11
C ARG A 216 -21.73 -15.32 20.00
N GLU A 217 -22.01 -14.05 20.29
CA GLU A 217 -23.18 -13.62 21.07
C GLU A 217 -24.49 -13.99 20.36
N ALA A 218 -24.45 -14.14 19.03
CA ALA A 218 -25.59 -14.49 18.20
C ALA A 218 -26.85 -13.64 18.50
N PRO A 219 -26.75 -12.29 18.43
CA PRO A 219 -27.93 -11.45 18.67
C PRO A 219 -29.01 -11.69 17.60
N ASP A 220 -30.29 -11.50 17.95
CA ASP A 220 -31.44 -11.78 17.08
C ASP A 220 -31.26 -11.19 15.67
N ARG A 221 -30.68 -9.99 15.58
CA ARG A 221 -30.41 -9.34 14.29
C ARG A 221 -29.48 -10.15 13.37
N LEU A 222 -28.49 -10.85 13.92
CA LEU A 222 -27.60 -11.69 13.14
C LEU A 222 -28.27 -13.02 12.78
N VAL A 223 -29.02 -13.60 13.71
CA VAL A 223 -29.77 -14.84 13.47
C VAL A 223 -30.81 -14.61 12.36
N SER A 224 -31.57 -13.52 12.44
CA SER A 224 -32.54 -13.13 11.40
C SER A 224 -31.88 -12.82 10.05
N ALA A 225 -30.69 -12.22 10.03
CA ALA A 225 -29.96 -11.92 8.78
C ALA A 225 -29.49 -13.19 8.03
N MET A 226 -29.40 -14.30 8.74
CA MET A 226 -29.02 -15.60 8.18
C MET A 226 -30.24 -16.42 7.71
N GLU A 227 -31.44 -15.95 8.00
CA GLU A 227 -32.70 -16.64 7.66
C GLU A 227 -32.78 -18.07 8.21
N VAL A 228 -32.18 -18.32 9.39
CA VAL A 228 -32.18 -19.60 10.08
C VAL A 228 -33.30 -19.61 11.18
N GLU A 229 -33.88 -20.78 11.42
CA GLU A 229 -34.98 -20.89 12.37
C GLU A 229 -34.51 -21.04 13.82
N THR A 230 -33.31 -21.61 14.02
CA THR A 230 -32.82 -21.92 15.35
C THR A 230 -31.40 -21.37 15.60
N ILE A 231 -31.11 -21.15 16.87
CA ILE A 231 -29.76 -20.70 17.29
C ILE A 231 -28.70 -21.81 17.09
N GLU A 232 -29.13 -23.08 17.15
CA GLU A 232 -28.28 -24.22 16.89
C GLU A 232 -27.81 -24.25 15.41
N GLU A 233 -28.75 -24.01 14.52
CA GLU A 233 -28.46 -23.88 13.08
C GLU A 233 -27.54 -22.70 12.80
N TYR A 234 -27.81 -21.54 13.36
CA TYR A 234 -26.91 -20.38 13.28
C TYR A 234 -25.50 -20.74 13.75
N ARG A 235 -25.38 -21.44 14.87
CA ARG A 235 -24.07 -21.87 15.41
C ARG A 235 -23.37 -22.89 14.53
N ALA A 236 -24.09 -23.76 13.86
CA ALA A 236 -23.55 -24.71 12.91
C ALA A 236 -22.98 -23.99 11.67
N GLU A 237 -23.79 -23.14 11.05
CA GLU A 237 -23.43 -22.39 9.86
C GLU A 237 -22.26 -21.41 10.08
N THR A 238 -22.24 -20.73 11.22
CA THR A 238 -21.15 -19.77 11.55
C THR A 238 -19.90 -20.43 12.13
N ARG A 239 -19.88 -21.76 12.30
CA ARG A 239 -18.78 -22.47 12.95
C ARG A 239 -17.44 -22.22 12.26
N GLN A 240 -17.40 -22.35 10.95
CA GLN A 240 -16.16 -22.19 10.16
C GLN A 240 -15.67 -20.74 10.19
N LEU A 241 -16.56 -19.77 10.05
CA LEU A 241 -16.25 -18.34 10.17
C LEU A 241 -15.66 -18.01 11.54
N ARG A 242 -16.28 -18.48 12.63
CA ARG A 242 -15.78 -18.26 13.99
C ARG A 242 -14.41 -18.90 14.23
N GLN A 243 -14.13 -20.07 13.64
CA GLN A 243 -12.82 -20.70 13.69
C GLN A 243 -11.79 -19.88 12.95
N THR A 244 -12.11 -19.37 11.75
CA THR A 244 -11.23 -18.53 10.93
C THR A 244 -10.88 -17.21 11.65
N LEU A 245 -11.88 -16.50 12.15
CA LEU A 245 -11.67 -15.28 12.93
C LEU A 245 -10.85 -15.53 14.20
N ARG A 246 -11.07 -16.68 14.85
CA ARG A 246 -10.25 -17.07 16.00
C ARG A 246 -8.79 -17.30 15.63
N MET A 247 -8.49 -17.87 14.46
CA MET A 247 -7.11 -18.01 13.99
C MET A 247 -6.41 -16.67 13.78
N LEU A 248 -7.14 -15.63 13.36
CA LEU A 248 -6.62 -14.26 13.26
C LEU A 248 -6.28 -13.67 14.63
N CYS A 249 -7.11 -13.95 15.67
CA CYS A 249 -6.94 -13.38 17.00
C CYS A 249 -5.95 -14.16 17.89
N ASP A 250 -6.08 -15.50 17.90
CA ASP A 250 -5.38 -16.39 18.86
C ASP A 250 -4.32 -17.28 18.18
N GLY A 251 -4.28 -17.30 16.84
CA GLY A 251 -3.41 -18.19 16.06
C GLY A 251 -2.04 -17.60 15.75
N SER A 252 -1.54 -17.93 14.56
CA SER A 252 -0.22 -17.48 14.07
C SER A 252 -0.12 -15.97 13.90
N LEU A 253 -1.24 -15.27 13.72
CA LEU A 253 -1.33 -13.82 13.53
C LEU A 253 -1.68 -13.04 14.80
N ARG A 254 -1.67 -13.71 15.96
CA ARG A 254 -1.88 -13.05 17.25
C ARG A 254 -0.89 -11.91 17.45
N GLY A 255 -1.36 -10.77 17.92
CA GLY A 255 -0.54 -9.56 18.12
C GLY A 255 -0.41 -8.69 16.85
N VAL A 256 -1.01 -9.10 15.73
CA VAL A 256 -0.97 -8.35 14.48
C VAL A 256 -2.30 -7.64 14.20
N PHE A 257 -3.44 -8.39 14.27
CA PHE A 257 -4.77 -7.89 13.92
C PHE A 257 -5.78 -7.95 15.08
N ASP A 258 -5.32 -8.28 16.27
CA ASP A 258 -6.16 -8.58 17.44
C ASP A 258 -6.45 -7.37 18.35
N GLY A 259 -6.23 -6.16 17.86
CA GLY A 259 -6.47 -4.95 18.64
C GLY A 259 -6.42 -3.68 17.82
N PRO A 260 -6.55 -2.50 18.46
CA PRO A 260 -6.46 -1.22 17.77
C PRO A 260 -5.07 -0.99 17.17
N THR A 261 -5.01 -0.18 16.11
CA THR A 261 -3.76 0.24 15.48
C THR A 261 -2.87 0.92 16.52
N SER A 262 -1.64 0.41 16.72
CA SER A 262 -0.70 0.97 17.70
C SER A 262 0.01 2.21 17.17
N THR A 263 0.38 2.18 15.90
CA THR A 263 1.09 3.26 15.22
C THR A 263 0.29 3.66 13.98
N PRO A 264 -0.49 4.75 14.05
CA PRO A 264 -1.24 5.25 12.90
C PRO A 264 -0.32 5.62 11.74
N ILE A 265 -0.81 5.41 10.52
CA ILE A 265 -0.09 5.82 9.31
C ILE A 265 -0.12 7.34 9.21
N ASP A 266 1.06 7.94 9.17
CA ASP A 266 1.23 9.38 8.96
C ASP A 266 1.30 9.66 7.44
N LEU A 267 0.20 10.15 6.88
CA LEU A 267 0.13 10.49 5.45
C LEU A 267 0.94 11.74 5.06
N ASP A 268 1.36 12.53 6.05
CA ASP A 268 2.22 13.70 5.82
C ASP A 268 3.72 13.33 5.87
N ALA A 269 4.04 12.09 6.22
CA ALA A 269 5.40 11.59 6.20
C ALA A 269 5.96 11.57 4.75
N PRO A 270 7.23 11.93 4.54
CA PRO A 270 7.83 11.97 3.20
C PRO A 270 8.02 10.58 2.58
N ALA A 271 7.97 9.52 3.38
CA ALA A 271 7.98 8.11 2.97
C ALA A 271 7.44 7.21 4.10
N ILE A 272 6.85 6.09 3.75
CA ILE A 272 6.32 5.11 4.71
C ILE A 272 6.81 3.72 4.36
#